data_279a46d01852056e20835b3e069dee72
#
_entry.id   279a46d01852056e20835b3e069dee72
#
_cell.length_a   1.000
_cell.length_b   1.000
_cell.length_c   1.000
_cell.angle_alpha   90.00
_cell.angle_beta   90.00
_cell.angle_gamma   90.00
#
_symmetry.space_group_name_H-M   'P 1'
#
loop_
_entity.id
_entity.type
_entity.pdbx_description
1 polymer ?
#
loop_
_entity_poly.entity_id
_entity_poly.type
_entity_poly.pdbx_seq_one_letter_code
_entity_poly.pdbx_strand_id
1 'polypeptide(L)'
;EIGSGLVGSEMCIRDRIVGVTIVVSTVICAMAAYGFSRFRTKGISIAFAFIIATMLIPEVVTARPLYDFMRAVGLYDTYPGLIILYISAVIPFTVLILKNFASEIPISLEEAATIDGANFVQRLFKVVLPLMKPAIATVCIINFITCLNNFFTPLYYSNNIQVLSVAIVQLPLRDNMYGCLLYTSPSPRDRSLS
;
A
#
# COMPACT_ATOMS: atom_id res chain seq x y z
N GLU A 1 13.84 -8.57 -30.42
CA GLU A 1 13.45 -7.18 -30.10
C GLU A 1 12.01 -7.06 -29.51
N ILE A 2 11.70 -7.85 -28.49
CA ILE A 2 10.38 -7.80 -27.82
C ILE A 2 10.54 -7.22 -26.40
N GLY A 3 11.30 -6.20 -26.21
CA GLY A 3 11.59 -5.90 -24.82
C GLY A 3 11.37 -4.46 -24.35
N SER A 4 11.72 -3.48 -25.14
CA SER A 4 11.82 -2.12 -24.60
C SER A 4 10.49 -1.34 -24.54
N GLY A 5 9.58 -1.61 -25.45
CA GLY A 5 8.30 -0.92 -25.52
C GLY A 5 7.26 -1.44 -24.49
N LEU A 6 7.16 -2.76 -24.32
CA LEU A 6 6.21 -3.36 -23.38
C LEU A 6 6.62 -3.12 -21.91
N VAL A 7 7.89 -3.34 -21.60
CA VAL A 7 8.43 -3.12 -20.25
C VAL A 7 8.30 -1.66 -19.82
N GLY A 8 8.51 -0.71 -20.75
CA GLY A 8 8.34 0.71 -20.46
C GLY A 8 6.90 1.11 -20.18
N SER A 9 5.93 0.57 -20.92
CA SER A 9 4.52 0.85 -20.71
C SER A 9 3.98 0.23 -19.41
N GLU A 10 4.41 -0.98 -19.06
CA GLU A 10 4.01 -1.68 -17.84
C GLU A 10 4.59 -1.02 -16.57
N MET A 11 5.82 -0.53 -16.63
CA MET A 11 6.39 0.28 -15.55
C MET A 11 5.59 1.56 -15.33
N CYS A 12 5.23 2.27 -16.40
CA CYS A 12 4.47 3.51 -16.32
C CYS A 12 3.05 3.31 -15.75
N ILE A 13 2.40 2.22 -16.10
CA ILE A 13 1.08 1.84 -15.55
C ILE A 13 1.17 1.57 -14.05
N ARG A 14 2.17 0.80 -13.63
CA ARG A 14 2.41 0.49 -12.24
C ARG A 14 2.69 1.74 -11.40
N ASP A 15 3.59 2.61 -11.87
CA ASP A 15 3.94 3.84 -11.18
C ASP A 15 2.71 4.75 -11.01
N ARG A 16 1.82 4.78 -11.99
CA ARG A 16 0.58 5.54 -11.93
C ARG A 16 -0.40 4.98 -10.88
N ILE A 17 -0.58 3.66 -10.85
CA ILE A 17 -1.42 2.98 -9.84
C ILE A 17 -0.87 3.24 -8.44
N VAL A 18 0.43 3.01 -8.25
CA VAL A 18 1.10 3.20 -6.96
C VAL A 18 1.05 4.66 -6.52
N GLY A 19 1.31 5.61 -7.43
CA GLY A 19 1.24 7.04 -7.13
C GLY A 19 -0.14 7.48 -6.65
N VAL A 20 -1.21 7.08 -7.35
CA VAL A 20 -2.59 7.38 -6.94
C VAL A 20 -2.92 6.71 -5.60
N THR A 21 -2.53 5.45 -5.41
CA THR A 21 -2.73 4.72 -4.15
C THR A 21 -2.10 5.45 -2.98
N ILE A 22 -0.84 5.90 -3.10
CA ILE A 22 -0.12 6.58 -2.02
C ILE A 22 -0.79 7.90 -1.66
N VAL A 23 -1.12 8.72 -2.64
CA VAL A 23 -1.74 10.02 -2.39
C VAL A 23 -3.09 9.84 -1.69
N VAL A 24 -3.97 9.00 -2.24
CA VAL A 24 -5.31 8.78 -1.69
C VAL A 24 -5.25 8.13 -0.30
N SER A 25 -4.46 7.07 -0.13
CA SER A 25 -4.33 6.39 1.15
C SER A 25 -3.74 7.29 2.23
N THR A 26 -2.71 8.09 1.90
CA THR A 26 -2.08 8.99 2.88
C THR A 26 -3.05 10.07 3.36
N VAL A 27 -3.83 10.67 2.46
CA VAL A 27 -4.84 11.68 2.84
C VAL A 27 -5.91 11.08 3.75
N ILE A 28 -6.49 9.94 3.36
CA ILE A 28 -7.52 9.26 4.15
C ILE A 28 -6.96 8.84 5.52
N CYS A 29 -5.77 8.22 5.54
CA CYS A 29 -5.16 7.75 6.76
C CYS A 29 -4.73 8.89 7.70
N ALA A 30 -4.26 10.02 7.18
CA ALA A 30 -3.90 11.18 7.99
C ALA A 30 -5.14 11.78 8.70
N MET A 31 -6.25 11.88 7.99
CA MET A 31 -7.52 12.33 8.59
C MET A 31 -8.03 11.34 9.65
N ALA A 32 -8.00 10.05 9.34
CA ALA A 32 -8.41 9.00 10.27
C ALA A 32 -7.50 8.95 11.51
N ALA A 33 -6.18 9.01 11.32
CA ALA A 33 -5.20 9.01 12.39
C ALA A 33 -5.39 10.17 13.36
N TYR A 34 -5.64 11.37 12.83
CA TYR A 34 -5.96 12.53 13.64
C TYR A 34 -7.24 12.30 14.46
N GLY A 35 -8.31 11.80 13.84
CA GLY A 35 -9.54 11.43 14.55
C GLY A 35 -9.30 10.42 15.67
N PHE A 36 -8.55 9.34 15.39
CA PHE A 36 -8.23 8.31 16.39
C PHE A 36 -7.30 8.80 17.51
N SER A 37 -6.50 9.84 17.27
CA SER A 37 -5.61 10.39 18.29
C SER A 37 -6.32 11.35 19.25
N ARG A 38 -7.32 12.10 18.76
CA ARG A 38 -7.99 13.16 19.53
C ARG A 38 -9.31 12.72 20.17
N PHE A 39 -10.04 11.85 19.52
CA PHE A 39 -11.32 11.37 20.07
C PHE A 39 -11.15 10.04 20.80
N ARG A 40 -11.17 10.07 22.12
CA ARG A 40 -11.02 8.89 23.00
C ARG A 40 -12.36 8.32 23.46
N THR A 41 -13.27 8.05 22.54
CA THR A 41 -14.52 7.33 22.87
C THR A 41 -14.33 5.82 22.73
N LYS A 42 -15.10 5.03 23.50
CA LYS A 42 -15.03 3.55 23.44
C LYS A 42 -15.26 3.03 22.01
N GLY A 43 -16.20 3.63 21.27
CA GLY A 43 -16.49 3.24 19.89
C GLY A 43 -15.31 3.47 18.95
N ILE A 44 -14.61 4.59 19.08
CA ILE A 44 -13.43 4.92 18.26
C ILE A 44 -12.27 3.98 18.57
N SER A 45 -12.05 3.65 19.85
CA SER A 45 -11.03 2.68 20.25
C SER A 45 -11.31 1.27 19.69
N ILE A 46 -12.59 0.85 19.69
CA ILE A 46 -12.99 -0.44 19.10
C ILE A 46 -12.79 -0.43 17.58
N ALA A 47 -13.18 0.65 16.89
CA ALA A 47 -12.97 0.78 15.45
C ALA A 47 -11.49 0.74 15.08
N PHE A 48 -10.63 1.43 15.82
CA PHE A 48 -9.18 1.35 15.64
C PHE A 48 -8.63 -0.06 15.86
N ALA A 49 -9.05 -0.73 16.97
CA ALA A 49 -8.65 -2.10 17.25
C ALA A 49 -9.10 -3.06 16.13
N PHE A 50 -10.30 -2.87 15.57
CA PHE A 50 -10.79 -3.66 14.44
C PHE A 50 -9.94 -3.47 13.18
N ILE A 51 -9.57 -2.23 12.86
CA ILE A 51 -8.66 -1.95 11.72
C ILE A 51 -7.32 -2.67 11.91
N ILE A 52 -6.74 -2.62 13.10
CA ILE A 52 -5.46 -3.29 13.36
C ILE A 52 -5.62 -4.82 13.33
N ALA A 53 -6.74 -5.35 13.79
CA ALA A 53 -7.02 -6.79 13.75
C ALA A 53 -7.03 -7.34 12.31
N THR A 54 -7.36 -6.54 11.30
CA THR A 54 -7.29 -6.97 9.90
C THR A 54 -5.87 -7.35 9.46
N MET A 55 -4.82 -6.80 10.09
CA MET A 55 -3.43 -7.15 9.78
C MET A 55 -3.07 -8.59 10.18
N LEU A 56 -3.84 -9.21 11.05
CA LEU A 56 -3.62 -10.60 11.47
C LEU A 56 -4.13 -11.62 10.43
N ILE A 57 -4.93 -11.16 9.47
CA ILE A 57 -5.50 -12.03 8.44
C ILE A 57 -4.53 -12.10 7.26
N PRO A 58 -3.97 -13.28 6.91
CA PRO A 58 -3.10 -13.42 5.75
C PRO A 58 -3.85 -13.10 4.45
N GLU A 59 -3.21 -12.40 3.53
CA GLU A 59 -3.78 -12.02 2.21
C GLU A 59 -4.29 -13.24 1.44
N VAL A 60 -3.61 -14.38 1.54
CA VAL A 60 -3.99 -15.62 0.84
C VAL A 60 -5.37 -16.13 1.26
N VAL A 61 -5.73 -15.96 2.54
CA VAL A 61 -7.05 -16.42 3.05
C VAL A 61 -8.18 -15.58 2.49
N THR A 62 -7.96 -14.28 2.35
CA THR A 62 -8.96 -13.32 1.83
C THR A 62 -9.03 -13.31 0.31
N ALA A 63 -8.08 -13.92 -0.39
CA ALA A 63 -7.96 -13.87 -1.84
C ALA A 63 -9.22 -14.35 -2.56
N ARG A 64 -9.74 -15.50 -2.18
CA ARG A 64 -10.89 -16.09 -2.87
C ARG A 64 -12.20 -15.30 -2.67
N PRO A 65 -12.63 -15.00 -1.43
CA PRO A 65 -13.85 -14.22 -1.24
C PRO A 65 -13.76 -12.82 -1.83
N LEU A 66 -12.58 -12.19 -1.78
CA LEU A 66 -12.36 -10.88 -2.35
C LEU A 66 -12.40 -10.90 -3.90
N TYR A 67 -11.89 -11.97 -4.52
CA TYR A 67 -12.01 -12.20 -5.96
C TYR A 67 -13.48 -12.28 -6.41
N ASP A 68 -14.28 -13.08 -5.72
CA ASP A 68 -15.70 -13.26 -6.04
C ASP A 68 -16.46 -11.94 -5.84
N PHE A 69 -16.13 -11.17 -4.80
CA PHE A 69 -16.69 -9.84 -4.56
C PHE A 69 -16.32 -8.85 -5.68
N MET A 70 -15.04 -8.78 -6.07
CA MET A 70 -14.58 -7.87 -7.13
C MET A 70 -15.24 -8.18 -8.48
N ARG A 71 -15.48 -9.46 -8.77
CA ARG A 71 -16.25 -9.86 -9.96
C ARG A 71 -17.72 -9.45 -9.87
N ALA A 72 -18.34 -9.64 -8.73
CA ALA A 72 -19.75 -9.29 -8.52
C ALA A 72 -20.01 -7.77 -8.68
N VAL A 73 -19.05 -6.95 -8.24
CA VAL A 73 -19.12 -5.47 -8.35
C VAL A 73 -18.65 -4.96 -9.73
N GLY A 74 -18.07 -5.83 -10.57
CA GLY A 74 -17.55 -5.45 -11.90
C GLY A 74 -16.22 -4.67 -11.85
N LEU A 75 -15.48 -4.75 -10.75
CA LEU A 75 -14.16 -4.12 -10.56
C LEU A 75 -12.99 -5.07 -10.82
N TYR A 76 -13.28 -6.33 -11.19
CA TYR A 76 -12.24 -7.28 -11.55
C TYR A 76 -11.53 -6.83 -12.84
N ASP A 77 -10.20 -6.99 -12.88
CA ASP A 77 -9.35 -6.64 -14.02
C ASP A 77 -9.49 -5.17 -14.49
N THR A 78 -9.68 -4.25 -13.53
CA THR A 78 -9.77 -2.82 -13.77
C THR A 78 -8.75 -2.04 -12.95
N TYR A 79 -8.28 -0.89 -13.49
CA TYR A 79 -7.36 -0.01 -12.74
C TYR A 79 -7.94 0.49 -11.42
N PRO A 80 -9.21 0.97 -11.35
CA PRO A 80 -9.80 1.36 -10.07
C PRO A 80 -9.88 0.21 -9.08
N GLY A 81 -10.18 -1.00 -9.56
CA GLY A 81 -10.20 -2.20 -8.73
C GLY A 81 -8.87 -2.47 -8.06
N LEU A 82 -7.77 -2.45 -8.82
CA LEU A 82 -6.42 -2.62 -8.28
C LEU A 82 -6.04 -1.51 -7.29
N ILE A 83 -6.37 -0.25 -7.58
CA ILE A 83 -6.11 0.89 -6.69
C ILE A 83 -6.83 0.70 -5.34
N ILE A 84 -8.11 0.30 -5.35
CA ILE A 84 -8.88 0.06 -4.14
C ILE A 84 -8.28 -1.08 -3.31
N LEU A 85 -7.84 -2.16 -3.95
CA LEU A 85 -7.18 -3.28 -3.28
C LEU A 85 -5.86 -2.85 -2.63
N TYR A 86 -5.02 -2.10 -3.34
CA TYR A 86 -3.79 -1.56 -2.77
C TYR A 86 -4.04 -0.60 -1.61
N ILE A 87 -5.03 0.30 -1.74
CA ILE A 87 -5.43 1.21 -0.65
C ILE A 87 -5.84 0.39 0.58
N SER A 88 -6.70 -0.62 0.42
CA SER A 88 -7.17 -1.44 1.54
C SER A 88 -6.03 -2.17 2.26
N ALA A 89 -5.03 -2.64 1.53
CA ALA A 89 -3.87 -3.34 2.07
C ALA A 89 -2.96 -2.43 2.91
N VAL A 90 -2.77 -1.16 2.50
CA VAL A 90 -1.85 -0.25 3.21
C VAL A 90 -2.49 0.54 4.35
N ILE A 91 -3.83 0.68 4.38
CA ILE A 91 -4.58 1.46 5.39
C ILE A 91 -4.21 1.08 6.83
N PRO A 92 -4.27 -0.20 7.27
CA PRO A 92 -4.11 -0.54 8.67
C PRO A 92 -2.75 -0.10 9.23
N PHE A 93 -1.69 -0.39 8.49
CA PHE A 93 -0.33 -0.03 8.88
C PHE A 93 -0.10 1.48 8.85
N THR A 94 -0.59 2.15 7.82
CA THR A 94 -0.45 3.60 7.67
C THR A 94 -1.17 4.36 8.78
N VAL A 95 -2.40 3.95 9.11
CA VAL A 95 -3.19 4.55 10.21
C VAL A 95 -2.49 4.34 11.56
N LEU A 96 -1.93 3.15 11.79
CA LEU A 96 -1.21 2.83 13.03
C LEU A 96 -0.03 3.79 13.23
N ILE A 97 0.83 3.94 12.22
CA ILE A 97 1.99 4.84 12.30
C ILE A 97 1.54 6.29 12.49
N LEU A 98 0.67 6.78 11.62
CA LEU A 98 0.24 8.18 11.66
C LEU A 98 -0.49 8.52 12.96
N LYS A 99 -1.29 7.62 13.52
CA LYS A 99 -1.96 7.80 14.80
C LYS A 99 -0.97 7.94 15.95
N ASN A 100 0.11 7.13 15.98
CA ASN A 100 1.13 7.23 17.01
C ASN A 100 1.82 8.60 16.95
N PHE A 101 2.26 9.05 15.78
CA PHE A 101 2.84 10.37 15.59
C PHE A 101 1.86 11.51 15.94
N ALA A 102 0.59 11.40 15.54
CA ALA A 102 -0.42 12.40 15.89
C ALA A 102 -0.65 12.47 17.41
N SER A 103 -0.49 11.37 18.13
CA SER A 103 -0.63 11.32 19.59
C SER A 103 0.54 11.96 20.34
N GLU A 104 1.72 12.08 19.71
CA GLU A 104 2.90 12.74 20.26
C GLU A 104 2.81 14.27 20.18
N ILE A 105 1.96 14.81 19.31
CA ILE A 105 1.76 16.26 19.18
C ILE A 105 1.02 16.79 20.41
N PRO A 106 1.62 17.74 21.16
CA PRO A 106 0.98 18.32 22.35
C PRO A 106 -0.35 19.01 22.02
N ILE A 107 -1.36 18.71 22.82
CA ILE A 107 -2.72 19.27 22.65
C ILE A 107 -2.69 20.79 22.83
N SER A 108 -1.78 21.32 23.66
CA SER A 108 -1.61 22.75 23.90
C SER A 108 -1.40 23.57 22.63
N LEU A 109 -0.77 22.99 21.59
CA LEU A 109 -0.60 23.69 20.30
C LEU A 109 -1.94 23.88 19.57
N GLU A 110 -2.83 22.90 19.69
CA GLU A 110 -4.17 22.99 19.08
C GLU A 110 -5.09 23.91 19.90
N GLU A 111 -4.93 23.94 21.24
CA GLU A 111 -5.64 24.84 22.13
C GLU A 111 -5.24 26.28 21.86
N ALA A 112 -3.94 26.57 21.71
CA ALA A 112 -3.45 27.90 21.34
C ALA A 112 -4.05 28.34 19.97
N ALA A 113 -4.03 27.48 18.97
CA ALA A 113 -4.64 27.79 17.68
C ALA A 113 -6.16 28.01 17.79
N THR A 114 -6.83 27.36 18.75
CA THR A 114 -8.27 27.56 19.00
C THR A 114 -8.52 28.94 19.62
N ILE A 115 -7.66 29.39 20.55
CA ILE A 115 -7.71 30.74 21.14
C ILE A 115 -7.49 31.81 20.06
N ASP A 116 -6.62 31.54 19.08
CA ASP A 116 -6.42 32.37 17.89
C ASP A 116 -7.58 32.34 16.88
N GLY A 117 -8.67 31.64 17.18
CA GLY A 117 -9.86 31.58 16.35
C GLY A 117 -9.82 30.58 15.20
N ALA A 118 -8.87 29.65 15.19
CA ALA A 118 -8.76 28.65 14.12
C ALA A 118 -9.88 27.59 14.20
N ASN A 119 -10.58 27.36 13.10
CA ASN A 119 -11.55 26.29 12.95
C ASN A 119 -10.85 24.93 12.97
N PHE A 120 -11.63 23.84 13.18
CA PHE A 120 -11.15 22.46 13.18
C PHE A 120 -10.30 22.12 11.92
N VAL A 121 -10.78 22.49 10.73
CA VAL A 121 -10.07 22.27 9.46
C VAL A 121 -8.77 23.08 9.41
N GLN A 122 -8.79 24.31 9.88
CA GLN A 122 -7.58 25.14 9.92
C GLN A 122 -6.53 24.58 10.90
N ARG A 123 -6.92 24.07 12.05
CA ARG A 123 -6.01 23.38 12.98
C ARG A 123 -5.38 22.15 12.35
N LEU A 124 -6.20 21.33 11.69
CA LEU A 124 -5.70 20.13 11.00
C LEU A 124 -4.66 20.50 9.91
N PHE A 125 -5.01 21.41 9.00
CA PHE A 125 -4.17 21.71 7.84
C PHE A 125 -3.01 22.66 8.13
N LYS A 126 -3.16 23.60 9.08
CA LYS A 126 -2.13 24.62 9.37
C LYS A 126 -1.23 24.26 10.55
N VAL A 127 -1.69 23.41 11.47
CA VAL A 127 -0.91 23.04 12.68
C VAL A 127 -0.51 21.58 12.65
N VAL A 128 -1.47 20.64 12.59
CA VAL A 128 -1.20 19.22 12.78
C VAL A 128 -0.49 18.61 11.57
N LEU A 129 -1.02 18.78 10.36
CA LEU A 129 -0.42 18.21 9.15
C LEU A 129 1.02 18.68 8.88
N PRO A 130 1.39 19.96 9.06
CA PRO A 130 2.78 20.38 8.95
C PRO A 130 3.71 19.71 9.95
N LEU A 131 3.27 19.50 11.19
CA LEU A 131 4.03 18.80 12.22
C LEU A 131 4.16 17.30 11.93
N MET A 132 3.18 16.71 11.24
CA MET A 132 3.19 15.31 10.82
C MET A 132 3.99 15.05 9.54
N LYS A 133 4.57 16.06 8.88
CA LYS A 133 5.33 15.89 7.63
C LYS A 133 6.36 14.76 7.67
N PRO A 134 7.21 14.62 8.71
CA PRO A 134 8.18 13.53 8.75
C PRO A 134 7.52 12.15 8.81
N ALA A 135 6.43 12.00 9.55
CA ALA A 135 5.67 10.77 9.61
C ALA A 135 4.99 10.44 8.26
N ILE A 136 4.41 11.47 7.61
CA ILE A 136 3.81 11.33 6.29
C ILE A 136 4.85 10.89 5.26
N ALA A 137 6.03 11.51 5.25
CA ALA A 137 7.12 11.10 4.36
C ALA A 137 7.54 9.65 4.60
N THR A 138 7.66 9.23 5.85
CA THR A 138 8.00 7.85 6.21
C THR A 138 6.96 6.85 5.69
N VAL A 139 5.67 7.09 5.92
CA VAL A 139 4.63 6.17 5.44
C VAL A 139 4.52 6.17 3.91
N CYS A 140 4.74 7.29 3.24
CA CYS A 140 4.79 7.34 1.78
C CYS A 140 5.90 6.45 1.21
N ILE A 141 7.11 6.50 1.79
CA ILE A 141 8.24 5.66 1.36
C ILE A 141 7.93 4.17 1.61
N ILE A 142 7.42 3.83 2.80
CA ILE A 142 7.10 2.44 3.14
C ILE A 142 5.99 1.91 2.22
N ASN A 143 4.92 2.67 2.01
CA ASN A 143 3.82 2.29 1.14
C ASN A 143 4.29 2.15 -0.31
N PHE A 144 5.18 3.03 -0.78
CA PHE A 144 5.78 2.93 -2.11
C PHE A 144 6.52 1.60 -2.29
N ILE A 145 7.41 1.27 -1.36
CA ILE A 145 8.17 0.02 -1.38
C ILE A 145 7.23 -1.19 -1.30
N THR A 146 6.24 -1.15 -0.41
CA THR A 146 5.26 -2.24 -0.23
C THR A 146 4.43 -2.47 -1.49
N CYS A 147 3.91 -1.41 -2.11
CA CYS A 147 3.13 -1.51 -3.34
C CYS A 147 3.99 -1.97 -4.52
N LEU A 148 5.26 -1.54 -4.60
CA LEU A 148 6.18 -2.01 -5.63
C LEU A 148 6.54 -3.49 -5.48
N ASN A 149 6.70 -3.99 -4.28
CA ASN A 149 7.06 -5.38 -4.02
C ASN A 149 5.86 -6.33 -4.07
N ASN A 150 4.65 -5.81 -3.96
CA ASN A 150 3.45 -6.64 -4.01
C ASN A 150 3.22 -7.14 -5.43
N PHE A 151 3.39 -8.44 -5.62
CA PHE A 151 3.09 -9.15 -6.87
C PHE A 151 1.79 -9.96 -6.77
N PHE A 152 1.36 -10.30 -5.54
CA PHE A 152 0.21 -11.17 -5.30
C PHE A 152 -1.10 -10.54 -5.76
N THR A 153 -1.32 -9.27 -5.41
CA THR A 153 -2.53 -8.54 -5.78
C THR A 153 -2.74 -8.47 -7.29
N PRO A 154 -1.78 -7.98 -8.11
CA PRO A 154 -2.00 -7.95 -9.56
C PRO A 154 -2.04 -9.34 -10.20
N LEU A 155 -1.31 -10.31 -9.66
CA LEU A 155 -1.35 -11.69 -10.16
C LEU A 155 -2.72 -12.33 -10.01
N TYR A 156 -3.40 -12.06 -8.88
CA TYR A 156 -4.65 -12.73 -8.52
C TYR A 156 -5.90 -12.01 -9.06
N TYR A 157 -5.85 -10.66 -9.13
CA TYR A 157 -7.02 -9.83 -9.45
C TYR A 157 -6.97 -9.18 -10.85
N SER A 158 -5.93 -9.45 -11.65
CA SER A 158 -5.82 -8.93 -13.01
C SER A 158 -5.29 -9.98 -13.97
N ASN A 159 -5.94 -10.09 -15.15
CA ASN A 159 -5.48 -10.94 -16.25
C ASN A 159 -4.83 -10.12 -17.37
N ASN A 160 -5.37 -8.93 -17.66
CA ASN A 160 -4.95 -8.11 -18.79
C ASN A 160 -3.97 -7.01 -18.39
N ILE A 161 -4.00 -6.58 -17.11
CA ILE A 161 -3.08 -5.56 -16.61
C ILE A 161 -1.82 -6.26 -16.10
N GLN A 162 -0.86 -6.44 -16.99
CA GLN A 162 0.44 -7.00 -16.62
C GLN A 162 1.26 -5.94 -15.88
N VAL A 163 1.62 -6.24 -14.65
CA VAL A 163 2.53 -5.41 -13.85
C VAL A 163 3.89 -6.05 -13.86
N LEU A 164 4.96 -5.26 -13.91
CA LEU A 164 6.34 -5.74 -14.04
C LEU A 164 6.70 -6.88 -13.06
N SER A 165 6.18 -6.84 -11.83
CA SER A 165 6.38 -7.91 -10.84
C SER A 165 5.77 -9.24 -11.26
N VAL A 166 4.63 -9.23 -11.95
CA VAL A 166 3.97 -10.41 -12.49
C VAL A 166 4.68 -10.88 -13.77
N ALA A 167 5.08 -9.94 -14.63
CA ALA A 167 5.81 -10.23 -15.86
C ALA A 167 7.13 -10.94 -15.58
N ILE A 168 7.92 -10.48 -14.59
CA ILE A 168 9.18 -11.12 -14.19
C ILE A 168 8.98 -12.55 -13.72
N VAL A 169 7.90 -12.85 -13.00
CA VAL A 169 7.60 -14.20 -12.52
C VAL A 169 7.05 -15.10 -13.64
N GLN A 170 6.30 -14.54 -14.59
CA GLN A 170 5.67 -15.32 -15.67
C GLN A 170 6.59 -15.52 -16.89
N LEU A 171 7.58 -14.63 -17.12
CA LEU A 171 8.52 -14.76 -18.24
C LEU A 171 9.21 -16.14 -18.30
N PRO A 172 9.81 -16.68 -17.22
CA PRO A 172 10.43 -17.98 -17.25
C PRO A 172 9.44 -19.14 -17.45
N LEU A 173 8.19 -18.96 -17.03
CA LEU A 173 7.12 -19.98 -17.21
C LEU A 173 6.62 -20.04 -18.66
N ARG A 174 6.58 -18.89 -19.34
CA ARG A 174 6.05 -18.77 -20.70
C ARG A 174 7.03 -19.24 -21.76
N ASP A 175 8.33 -19.07 -21.57
CA ASP A 175 9.35 -19.34 -22.58
C ASP A 175 10.18 -20.61 -22.30
N ASN A 176 9.78 -21.48 -21.35
CA ASN A 176 10.57 -22.65 -20.92
C ASN A 176 12.03 -22.33 -20.56
N MET A 177 12.32 -21.08 -20.14
CA MET A 177 13.67 -20.60 -19.81
C MET A 177 14.21 -21.11 -18.47
N TYR A 178 13.53 -22.04 -17.79
CA TYR A 178 14.06 -22.69 -16.58
C TYR A 178 15.44 -23.33 -16.82
N GLY A 179 15.71 -23.78 -18.06
CA GLY A 179 17.01 -24.28 -18.45
C GLY A 179 18.14 -23.26 -18.31
N CYS A 180 17.87 -21.99 -18.60
CA CYS A 180 18.88 -20.93 -18.56
C CYS A 180 19.21 -20.47 -17.12
N LEU A 181 18.22 -20.42 -16.23
CA LEU A 181 18.41 -20.08 -14.80
C LEU A 181 19.07 -21.21 -14.02
N LEU A 182 18.84 -22.47 -14.38
CA LEU A 182 19.53 -23.62 -13.79
C LEU A 182 21.01 -23.72 -14.24
N TYR A 183 21.33 -23.19 -15.42
CA TYR A 183 22.72 -23.21 -15.94
C TYR A 183 23.60 -22.11 -15.31
N THR A 184 23.03 -21.04 -14.75
CA THR A 184 23.79 -19.97 -14.08
C THR A 184 23.99 -20.23 -12.58
N SER A 185 23.33 -21.23 -12.01
CA SER A 185 23.56 -21.66 -10.64
C SER A 185 24.67 -22.72 -10.63
N PRO A 186 25.85 -22.46 -10.06
CA PRO A 186 26.92 -23.46 -9.99
C PRO A 186 26.39 -24.67 -9.22
N SER A 187 26.36 -25.80 -9.90
CA SER A 187 25.97 -27.08 -9.31
C SER A 187 26.85 -27.39 -8.10
N PRO A 188 26.30 -27.94 -7.02
CA PRO A 188 27.11 -28.41 -5.87
C PRO A 188 28.21 -29.40 -6.29
N ARG A 189 28.09 -30.05 -7.46
CA ARG A 189 29.10 -30.95 -8.01
C ARG A 189 30.33 -30.24 -8.58
N ASP A 190 30.22 -28.98 -9.01
CA ASP A 190 31.38 -28.27 -9.58
C ASP A 190 32.35 -27.77 -8.51
N ARG A 191 31.97 -27.79 -7.22
CA ARG A 191 32.83 -27.44 -6.09
C ARG A 191 33.76 -28.59 -5.63
N SER A 192 33.62 -29.78 -6.17
CA SER A 192 34.43 -30.93 -5.76
C SER A 192 35.62 -31.21 -6.70
N LEU A 193 35.83 -30.38 -7.72
CA LEU A 193 36.85 -30.55 -8.74
C LEU A 193 37.86 -29.41 -8.80
N SER A 194 37.91 -28.53 -7.79
CA SER A 194 38.98 -27.53 -7.66
C SER A 194 39.80 -27.75 -6.40
#